data_a866ab4e1c808e1df48fbf07585ea827
#
_entry.id   a866ab4e1c808e1df48fbf07585ea827
#
_cell.length_a   1.000
_cell.length_b   1.000
_cell.length_c   1.000
_cell.angle_alpha   90.00
_cell.angle_beta   90.00
_cell.angle_gamma   90.00
#
_symmetry.space_group_name_H-M   'P 1'
#
loop_
_entity.id
_entity.type
_entity.pdbx_description
1 polymer ?
#
loop_
_entity_poly.entity_id
_entity_poly.type
_entity_poly.pdbx_seq_one_letter_code
_entity_poly.pdbx_strand_id
1 'polypeptide(L)'
;MADLLDPELDKILEETSRSFYLSLGKLPSKIRSQIGLLYLLARTSDTIADSEKGSTSDRLAWLQQYGDYVQDVGESLPDLSELSAVQRIQAEGRLLEVVEDSVACLDRFSQEDQNRIKQCLEIIISGQILDLERFAEAGPDNMVSLRDDSELDDYAYRVAGSVGEFWTSISLGHLFKLSEEDESKLYDLAVRFGKALQMINILRDIPEDLAMGRCYIPAPALSEVDLIPEDLLDHTNIESFRPLYSRYLDLTADHLESAIGYIEMLPHSQFRLRGACMLPVLIAYRTLDLSLIHI
;
A
#
# COMPACT_ATOMS: atom_id res chain seq x y z
N MET A 1 -16.92 10.97 -20.30
CA MET A 1 -16.71 11.89 -19.18
C MET A 1 -15.29 12.41 -19.32
N ALA A 2 -15.04 13.68 -19.09
CA ALA A 2 -13.68 14.20 -19.00
C ALA A 2 -12.96 13.51 -17.83
N ASP A 3 -11.65 13.29 -17.98
CA ASP A 3 -10.82 12.85 -16.87
C ASP A 3 -10.82 13.96 -15.80
N LEU A 4 -11.04 13.60 -14.54
CA LEU A 4 -11.10 14.57 -13.45
C LEU A 4 -9.69 14.93 -12.94
N LEU A 5 -8.69 14.09 -13.23
CA LEU A 5 -7.28 14.45 -13.05
C LEU A 5 -6.86 15.41 -14.16
N ASP A 6 -6.07 16.41 -13.81
CA ASP A 6 -5.46 17.24 -14.84
C ASP A 6 -4.26 16.52 -15.50
N PRO A 7 -3.80 16.99 -16.68
CA PRO A 7 -2.74 16.31 -17.42
C PRO A 7 -1.41 16.23 -16.69
N GLU A 8 -1.10 17.15 -15.79
CA GLU A 8 0.13 17.15 -15.00
C GLU A 8 0.08 16.06 -13.93
N LEU A 9 -1.03 15.99 -13.17
CA LEU A 9 -1.25 14.93 -12.19
C LEU A 9 -1.30 13.54 -12.83
N ASP A 10 -1.93 13.40 -14.01
CA ASP A 10 -1.95 12.13 -14.73
C ASP A 10 -0.55 11.70 -15.20
N LYS A 11 0.30 12.64 -15.60
CA LYS A 11 1.70 12.37 -15.93
C LYS A 11 2.51 11.94 -14.71
N ILE A 12 2.35 12.61 -13.58
CA ILE A 12 3.01 12.22 -12.33
C ILE A 12 2.52 10.84 -11.88
N LEU A 13 1.21 10.56 -12.03
CA LEU A 13 0.63 9.24 -11.77
C LEU A 13 1.29 8.14 -12.61
N GLU A 14 1.51 8.37 -13.92
CA GLU A 14 2.20 7.43 -14.79
C GLU A 14 3.64 7.17 -14.32
N GLU A 15 4.39 8.23 -14.02
CA GLU A 15 5.80 8.15 -13.66
C GLU A 15 6.03 7.54 -12.26
N THR A 16 5.11 7.73 -11.31
CA THR A 16 5.23 7.21 -9.94
C THR A 16 4.65 5.81 -9.77
N SER A 17 3.61 5.44 -10.54
CA SER A 17 2.87 4.18 -10.33
C SER A 17 3.47 2.96 -11.04
N ARG A 18 4.47 3.14 -11.92
CA ARG A 18 5.21 2.04 -12.57
C ARG A 18 4.29 0.96 -13.16
N SER A 19 4.40 -0.29 -12.66
CA SER A 19 3.58 -1.41 -13.13
C SER A 19 2.09 -1.24 -12.81
N PHE A 20 1.74 -0.52 -11.75
CA PHE A 20 0.34 -0.26 -11.40
C PHE A 20 -0.37 0.63 -12.44
N TYR A 21 0.36 1.50 -13.16
CA TYR A 21 -0.21 2.28 -14.26
C TYR A 21 -0.86 1.43 -15.34
N LEU A 22 -0.36 0.21 -15.56
CA LEU A 22 -0.98 -0.74 -16.49
C LEU A 22 -2.40 -1.12 -16.05
N SER A 23 -2.61 -1.31 -14.74
CA SER A 23 -3.94 -1.55 -14.17
C SER A 23 -4.83 -0.32 -14.29
N LEU A 24 -4.32 0.87 -13.94
CA LEU A 24 -5.03 2.15 -14.10
C LEU A 24 -5.48 2.40 -15.54
N GLY A 25 -4.63 2.09 -16.52
CA GLY A 25 -4.95 2.21 -17.95
C GLY A 25 -6.05 1.27 -18.43
N LYS A 26 -6.33 0.18 -17.70
CA LYS A 26 -7.42 -0.75 -18.01
C LYS A 26 -8.74 -0.38 -17.36
N LEU A 27 -8.73 0.44 -16.32
CA LEU A 27 -9.93 0.82 -15.58
C LEU A 27 -11.01 1.47 -16.47
N PRO A 28 -12.28 1.25 -16.15
CA PRO A 28 -13.36 2.08 -16.70
C PRO A 28 -13.14 3.56 -16.33
N SER A 29 -13.38 4.47 -17.29
CA SER A 29 -13.18 5.91 -17.10
C SER A 29 -14.02 6.51 -15.95
N LYS A 30 -15.08 5.83 -15.51
CA LYS A 30 -15.94 6.28 -14.41
C LYS A 30 -15.26 6.24 -13.04
N ILE A 31 -14.24 5.41 -12.87
CA ILE A 31 -13.56 5.19 -11.58
C ILE A 31 -12.05 5.44 -11.62
N ARG A 32 -11.47 5.62 -12.82
CA ARG A 32 -10.02 5.77 -12.99
C ARG A 32 -9.47 6.98 -12.23
N SER A 33 -10.18 8.12 -12.31
CA SER A 33 -9.71 9.36 -11.68
C SER A 33 -9.74 9.27 -10.15
N GLN A 34 -10.76 8.66 -9.54
CA GLN A 34 -10.86 8.45 -8.10
C GLN A 34 -9.70 7.59 -7.58
N ILE A 35 -9.44 6.47 -8.28
CA ILE A 35 -8.37 5.54 -7.92
C ILE A 35 -7.00 6.19 -8.13
N GLY A 36 -6.83 6.92 -9.24
CA GLY A 36 -5.60 7.65 -9.53
C GLY A 36 -5.30 8.74 -8.50
N LEU A 37 -6.31 9.49 -8.06
CA LEU A 37 -6.13 10.52 -7.03
C LEU A 37 -5.75 9.91 -5.68
N LEU A 38 -6.46 8.86 -5.21
CA LEU A 38 -6.06 8.18 -3.98
C LEU A 38 -4.61 7.69 -4.05
N TYR A 39 -4.21 7.12 -5.21
CA TYR A 39 -2.83 6.68 -5.39
C TYR A 39 -1.82 7.82 -5.22
N LEU A 40 -2.07 8.99 -5.84
CA LEU A 40 -1.18 10.15 -5.70
C LEU A 40 -1.10 10.65 -4.27
N LEU A 41 -2.24 10.76 -3.58
CA LEU A 41 -2.28 11.18 -2.18
C LEU A 41 -1.56 10.19 -1.26
N ALA A 42 -1.77 8.88 -1.46
CA ALA A 42 -1.07 7.84 -0.70
C ALA A 42 0.44 7.81 -1.03
N ARG A 43 0.84 8.01 -2.31
CA ARG A 43 2.26 8.09 -2.66
C ARG A 43 2.94 9.32 -2.03
N THR A 44 2.21 10.43 -1.89
CA THR A 44 2.70 11.59 -1.14
C THR A 44 3.01 11.21 0.32
N SER A 45 2.08 10.55 1.00
CA SER A 45 2.31 10.12 2.39
C SER A 45 3.44 9.09 2.51
N ASP A 46 3.55 8.13 1.57
CA ASP A 46 4.68 7.19 1.52
C ASP A 46 6.02 7.95 1.38
N THR A 47 6.08 8.93 0.46
CA THR A 47 7.32 9.71 0.23
C THR A 47 7.72 10.52 1.46
N ILE A 48 6.75 11.01 2.24
CA ILE A 48 7.01 11.67 3.53
C ILE A 48 7.54 10.65 4.56
N ALA A 49 6.88 9.50 4.69
CA ALA A 49 7.23 8.46 5.65
C ALA A 49 8.63 7.87 5.41
N ASP A 50 8.98 7.65 4.14
CA ASP A 50 10.23 7.01 3.72
C ASP A 50 11.38 8.00 3.51
N SER A 51 11.17 9.29 3.77
CA SER A 51 12.20 10.31 3.56
C SER A 51 13.46 10.03 4.39
N GLU A 52 14.62 10.14 3.74
CA GLU A 52 15.94 10.14 4.43
C GLU A 52 16.19 11.45 5.20
N LYS A 53 15.39 12.49 4.96
CA LYS A 53 15.44 13.78 5.64
C LYS A 53 14.56 13.78 6.90
N GLY A 54 15.04 14.50 7.90
CA GLY A 54 14.35 14.65 9.17
C GLY A 54 14.49 13.43 10.10
N SER A 55 14.24 13.67 11.36
CA SER A 55 14.13 12.61 12.38
C SER A 55 12.80 11.84 12.20
N THR A 56 12.64 10.72 12.88
CA THR A 56 11.36 10.01 12.95
C THR A 56 10.25 10.94 13.49
N SER A 57 10.57 11.79 14.48
CA SER A 57 9.63 12.80 15.02
C SER A 57 9.20 13.83 13.96
N ASP A 58 10.13 14.28 13.09
CA ASP A 58 9.79 15.23 12.02
C ASP A 58 8.87 14.57 10.99
N ARG A 59 9.16 13.33 10.57
CA ARG A 59 8.33 12.60 9.63
C ARG A 59 6.93 12.33 10.17
N LEU A 60 6.82 11.97 11.46
CA LEU A 60 5.54 11.82 12.14
C LEU A 60 4.75 13.13 12.13
N ALA A 61 5.39 14.26 12.44
CA ALA A 61 4.75 15.57 12.45
C ALA A 61 4.28 15.98 11.03
N TRP A 62 5.09 15.75 10.01
CA TRP A 62 4.71 16.05 8.62
C TRP A 62 3.57 15.15 8.12
N LEU A 63 3.58 13.85 8.44
CA LEU A 63 2.48 12.93 8.11
C LEU A 63 1.17 13.34 8.77
N GLN A 64 1.23 13.69 10.06
CA GLN A 64 0.05 14.15 10.79
C GLN A 64 -0.50 15.44 10.20
N GLN A 65 0.37 16.44 9.95
CA GLN A 65 -0.04 17.71 9.36
C GLN A 65 -0.61 17.54 7.95
N TYR A 66 -0.01 16.66 7.13
CA TYR A 66 -0.52 16.31 5.81
C TYR A 66 -1.90 15.65 5.89
N GLY A 67 -2.05 14.66 6.76
CA GLY A 67 -3.33 13.97 7.00
C GLY A 67 -4.42 14.94 7.46
N ASP A 68 -4.13 15.79 8.45
CA ASP A 68 -5.05 16.80 8.97
C ASP A 68 -5.51 17.78 7.88
N TYR A 69 -4.59 18.20 7.01
CA TYR A 69 -4.92 19.10 5.89
C TYR A 69 -5.86 18.43 4.87
N VAL A 70 -5.59 17.18 4.49
CA VAL A 70 -6.46 16.44 3.56
C VAL A 70 -7.84 16.20 4.16
N GLN A 71 -7.94 16.03 5.48
CA GLN A 71 -9.21 15.85 6.20
C GLN A 71 -9.98 17.16 6.48
N ASP A 72 -9.49 18.31 6.04
CA ASP A 72 -10.06 19.65 6.33
C ASP A 72 -10.06 20.00 7.84
N VAL A 73 -9.17 19.43 8.63
CA VAL A 73 -9.01 19.72 10.07
C VAL A 73 -7.80 20.60 10.31
N GLY A 74 -6.78 20.53 9.44
CA GLY A 74 -5.56 21.33 9.48
C GLY A 74 -5.66 22.57 8.60
N GLU A 75 -4.97 23.66 9.00
CA GLU A 75 -5.00 24.94 8.29
C GLU A 75 -3.98 25.02 7.14
N SER A 76 -2.92 24.22 7.17
CA SER A 76 -1.81 24.29 6.20
C SER A 76 -1.15 22.95 5.97
N LEU A 77 -0.60 22.78 4.77
CA LEU A 77 0.32 21.68 4.45
C LEU A 77 1.67 21.86 5.17
N PRO A 78 2.40 20.76 5.42
CA PRO A 78 3.81 20.85 5.85
C PRO A 78 4.66 21.44 4.72
N ASP A 79 5.77 22.11 5.07
CA ASP A 79 6.78 22.48 4.09
C ASP A 79 7.57 21.24 3.66
N LEU A 80 7.32 20.77 2.44
CA LEU A 80 7.93 19.60 1.84
C LEU A 80 9.06 19.95 0.86
N SER A 81 9.48 21.20 0.78
CA SER A 81 10.47 21.68 -0.21
C SER A 81 11.83 20.98 -0.06
N GLU A 82 12.30 20.79 1.17
CA GLU A 82 13.54 20.05 1.44
C GLU A 82 13.42 18.57 1.12
N LEU A 83 12.25 17.97 1.33
CA LEU A 83 11.98 16.58 1.00
C LEU A 83 11.95 16.38 -0.52
N SER A 84 11.29 17.28 -1.25
CA SER A 84 11.26 17.27 -2.73
C SER A 84 12.68 17.27 -3.31
N ALA A 85 13.55 18.15 -2.80
CA ALA A 85 14.91 18.36 -3.31
C ALA A 85 15.83 17.12 -3.18
N VAL A 86 15.56 16.21 -2.25
CA VAL A 86 16.41 15.02 -1.99
C VAL A 86 15.86 13.73 -2.58
N GLN A 87 14.69 13.75 -3.22
CA GLN A 87 14.09 12.55 -3.79
C GLN A 87 14.97 11.97 -4.90
N ARG A 88 15.28 10.67 -4.80
CA ARG A 88 16.04 9.93 -5.82
C ARG A 88 15.24 9.76 -7.11
N ILE A 89 13.92 9.68 -7.00
CA ILE A 89 12.98 9.58 -8.11
C ILE A 89 12.40 10.97 -8.37
N GLN A 90 12.77 11.57 -9.49
CA GLN A 90 12.36 12.93 -9.85
C GLN A 90 10.82 13.11 -9.83
N ALA A 91 10.07 12.08 -10.21
CA ALA A 91 8.60 12.14 -10.18
C ALA A 91 8.04 12.27 -8.77
N GLU A 92 8.66 11.63 -7.77
CA GLU A 92 8.28 11.76 -6.36
C GLU A 92 8.59 13.16 -5.83
N GLY A 93 9.74 13.75 -6.22
CA GLY A 93 10.03 15.16 -5.91
C GLY A 93 8.96 16.10 -6.47
N ARG A 94 8.60 15.94 -7.75
CA ARG A 94 7.53 16.75 -8.37
C ARG A 94 6.16 16.53 -7.72
N LEU A 95 5.86 15.30 -7.27
CA LEU A 95 4.62 15.02 -6.55
C LEU A 95 4.52 15.84 -5.26
N LEU A 96 5.63 15.97 -4.51
CA LEU A 96 5.68 16.81 -3.31
C LEU A 96 5.54 18.31 -3.63
N GLU A 97 6.03 18.77 -4.80
CA GLU A 97 5.89 20.16 -5.24
C GLU A 97 4.43 20.54 -5.59
N VAL A 98 3.64 19.56 -6.10
CA VAL A 98 2.24 19.76 -6.51
C VAL A 98 1.24 19.18 -5.51
N VAL A 99 1.64 18.99 -4.25
CA VAL A 99 0.78 18.38 -3.23
C VAL A 99 -0.51 19.18 -3.00
N GLU A 100 -0.44 20.52 -3.02
CA GLU A 100 -1.61 21.39 -2.87
C GLU A 100 -2.61 21.18 -4.01
N ASP A 101 -2.13 21.14 -5.26
CA ASP A 101 -2.96 20.87 -6.45
C ASP A 101 -3.58 19.47 -6.40
N SER A 102 -2.82 18.48 -5.89
CA SER A 102 -3.31 17.11 -5.72
C SER A 102 -4.46 17.06 -4.72
N VAL A 103 -4.34 17.76 -3.58
CA VAL A 103 -5.42 17.83 -2.57
C VAL A 103 -6.61 18.65 -3.11
N ALA A 104 -6.37 19.79 -3.75
CA ALA A 104 -7.43 20.60 -4.34
C ALA A 104 -8.22 19.85 -5.44
N CYS A 105 -7.61 18.83 -6.07
CA CYS A 105 -8.30 18.00 -7.03
C CYS A 105 -9.49 17.23 -6.40
N LEU A 106 -9.53 17.02 -5.08
CA LEU A 106 -10.68 16.42 -4.37
C LEU A 106 -11.99 17.17 -4.66
N ASP A 107 -11.95 18.49 -4.77
CA ASP A 107 -13.14 19.32 -5.01
C ASP A 107 -13.84 19.04 -6.35
N ARG A 108 -13.16 18.33 -7.27
CA ARG A 108 -13.74 17.92 -8.56
C ARG A 108 -14.62 16.68 -8.46
N PHE A 109 -14.59 15.98 -7.32
CA PHE A 109 -15.34 14.75 -7.09
C PHE A 109 -16.60 15.00 -6.28
N SER A 110 -17.56 14.07 -6.37
CA SER A 110 -18.73 14.09 -5.50
C SER A 110 -18.34 14.00 -4.02
N GLN A 111 -19.15 14.57 -3.12
CA GLN A 111 -18.89 14.46 -1.68
C GLN A 111 -18.74 13.01 -1.21
N GLU A 112 -19.49 12.08 -1.82
CA GLU A 112 -19.40 10.67 -1.50
C GLU A 112 -18.03 10.08 -1.90
N ASP A 113 -17.50 10.43 -3.08
CA ASP A 113 -16.18 9.98 -3.51
C ASP A 113 -15.06 10.66 -2.72
N GLN A 114 -15.20 11.96 -2.40
CA GLN A 114 -14.27 12.64 -1.49
C GLN A 114 -14.18 11.92 -0.15
N ASN A 115 -15.32 11.58 0.46
CA ASN A 115 -15.35 10.88 1.74
C ASN A 115 -14.69 9.50 1.65
N ARG A 116 -14.92 8.74 0.57
CA ARG A 116 -14.25 7.45 0.34
C ARG A 116 -12.74 7.58 0.23
N ILE A 117 -12.27 8.57 -0.53
CA ILE A 117 -10.83 8.83 -0.72
C ILE A 117 -10.19 9.24 0.61
N LYS A 118 -10.79 10.20 1.33
CA LYS A 118 -10.30 10.69 2.61
C LYS A 118 -10.25 9.59 3.67
N GLN A 119 -11.29 8.78 3.80
CA GLN A 119 -11.34 7.67 4.75
C GLN A 119 -10.25 6.63 4.48
N CYS A 120 -10.05 6.23 3.23
CA CYS A 120 -9.00 5.29 2.89
C CYS A 120 -7.61 5.86 3.16
N LEU A 121 -7.36 7.12 2.78
CA LEU A 121 -6.08 7.77 3.03
C LEU A 121 -5.78 7.91 4.54
N GLU A 122 -6.78 8.22 5.36
CA GLU A 122 -6.65 8.27 6.82
C GLU A 122 -6.16 6.93 7.39
N ILE A 123 -6.74 5.81 6.93
CA ILE A 123 -6.33 4.48 7.35
C ILE A 123 -4.88 4.19 6.91
N ILE A 124 -4.52 4.53 5.66
CA ILE A 124 -3.15 4.35 5.14
C ILE A 124 -2.15 5.15 6.00
N ILE A 125 -2.40 6.44 6.20
CA ILE A 125 -1.52 7.31 7.01
C ILE A 125 -1.40 6.76 8.44
N SER A 126 -2.49 6.27 9.04
CA SER A 126 -2.44 5.66 10.37
C SER A 126 -1.53 4.43 10.41
N GLY A 127 -1.47 3.64 9.32
CA GLY A 127 -0.56 2.51 9.17
C GLY A 127 0.90 2.96 9.09
N GLN A 128 1.18 4.00 8.32
CA GLN A 128 2.52 4.59 8.17
C GLN A 128 3.03 5.22 9.48
N ILE A 129 2.15 5.90 10.23
CA ILE A 129 2.49 6.44 11.56
C ILE A 129 2.85 5.30 12.51
N LEU A 130 2.02 4.24 12.59
CA LEU A 130 2.31 3.08 13.42
C LEU A 130 3.63 2.41 13.03
N ASP A 131 3.94 2.32 11.75
CA ASP A 131 5.19 1.74 11.25
C ASP A 131 6.39 2.58 11.71
N LEU A 132 6.33 3.90 11.55
CA LEU A 132 7.38 4.81 12.04
C LEU A 132 7.56 4.73 13.57
N GLU A 133 6.48 4.58 14.33
CA GLU A 133 6.54 4.43 15.79
C GLU A 133 7.13 3.08 16.20
N ARG A 134 6.72 1.98 15.55
CA ARG A 134 7.21 0.61 15.81
C ARG A 134 8.71 0.50 15.56
N PHE A 135 9.17 1.10 14.48
CA PHE A 135 10.57 1.06 14.05
C PHE A 135 11.35 2.35 14.39
N ALA A 136 10.88 3.13 15.37
CA ALA A 136 11.52 4.39 15.73
C ALA A 136 12.99 4.24 16.16
N GLU A 137 13.32 3.10 16.76
CA GLU A 137 14.67 2.78 17.23
C GLU A 137 15.46 1.89 16.23
N ALA A 138 14.84 1.53 15.10
CA ALA A 138 15.48 0.69 14.09
C ALA A 138 16.63 1.44 13.41
N GLY A 139 17.69 0.73 13.14
CA GLY A 139 18.87 1.22 12.44
C GLY A 139 19.85 0.09 12.12
N PRO A 140 20.93 0.38 11.41
CA PRO A 140 21.89 -0.65 11.00
C PRO A 140 22.49 -1.47 12.14
N ASP A 141 22.57 -0.86 13.34
CA ASP A 141 23.15 -1.49 14.55
C ASP A 141 22.06 -1.91 15.57
N ASN A 142 20.80 -1.68 15.29
CA ASN A 142 19.68 -2.02 16.18
C ASN A 142 18.49 -2.54 15.38
N MET A 143 18.29 -3.84 15.41
CA MET A 143 17.20 -4.47 14.70
C MET A 143 15.94 -4.52 15.57
N VAL A 144 14.84 -4.08 15.00
CA VAL A 144 13.52 -4.09 15.64
C VAL A 144 12.60 -5.00 14.83
N SER A 145 11.85 -5.90 15.50
CA SER A 145 10.87 -6.75 14.84
C SER A 145 9.47 -6.54 15.40
N LEU A 146 8.47 -7.00 14.65
CA LEU A 146 7.09 -7.01 15.10
C LEU A 146 6.91 -7.92 16.32
N ARG A 147 5.93 -7.59 17.16
CA ARG A 147 5.64 -8.31 18.41
C ARG A 147 4.91 -9.63 18.17
N ASP A 148 4.04 -9.68 17.15
CA ASP A 148 3.22 -10.84 16.82
C ASP A 148 2.63 -10.73 15.39
N ASP A 149 1.98 -11.83 14.94
CA ASP A 149 1.32 -11.89 13.63
C ASP A 149 0.14 -10.92 13.51
N SER A 150 -0.45 -10.47 14.63
CA SER A 150 -1.56 -9.50 14.57
C SER A 150 -1.07 -8.10 14.19
N GLU A 151 0.16 -7.71 14.56
CA GLU A 151 0.77 -6.47 14.09
C GLU A 151 1.09 -6.49 12.60
N LEU A 152 1.52 -7.66 12.09
CA LEU A 152 1.74 -7.87 10.66
C LEU A 152 0.43 -7.77 9.87
N ASP A 153 -0.62 -8.43 10.37
CA ASP A 153 -1.95 -8.42 9.76
C ASP A 153 -2.58 -7.02 9.77
N ASP A 154 -2.48 -6.28 10.91
CA ASP A 154 -2.96 -4.90 11.04
C ASP A 154 -2.23 -3.95 10.08
N TYR A 155 -0.91 -4.06 9.98
CA TYR A 155 -0.14 -3.27 9.03
C TYR A 155 -0.55 -3.56 7.58
N ALA A 156 -0.60 -4.83 7.19
CA ALA A 156 -1.03 -5.23 5.84
C ALA A 156 -2.47 -4.77 5.54
N TYR A 157 -3.37 -4.76 6.54
CA TYR A 157 -4.72 -4.20 6.39
C TYR A 157 -4.67 -2.70 6.14
N ARG A 158 -3.99 -1.94 7.01
CA ARG A 158 -4.02 -0.46 6.92
C ARG A 158 -3.45 0.06 5.61
N VAL A 159 -2.31 -0.47 5.17
CA VAL A 159 -1.62 0.06 3.98
C VAL A 159 -2.11 -0.53 2.66
N ALA A 160 -2.85 -1.65 2.67
CA ALA A 160 -3.28 -2.30 1.44
C ALA A 160 -4.68 -2.95 1.51
N GLY A 161 -5.07 -3.59 2.60
CA GLY A 161 -6.43 -4.14 2.76
C GLY A 161 -7.50 -3.06 2.65
N SER A 162 -7.30 -1.90 3.28
CA SER A 162 -8.16 -0.72 3.20
C SER A 162 -8.31 -0.19 1.77
N VAL A 163 -7.26 -0.30 0.96
CA VAL A 163 -7.30 0.04 -0.48
C VAL A 163 -8.22 -0.90 -1.24
N GLY A 164 -8.27 -2.19 -0.87
CA GLY A 164 -9.22 -3.15 -1.40
C GLY A 164 -10.67 -2.75 -1.11
N GLU A 165 -10.96 -2.31 0.12
CA GLU A 165 -12.28 -1.77 0.49
C GLU A 165 -12.64 -0.52 -0.32
N PHE A 166 -11.72 0.42 -0.42
CA PHE A 166 -11.91 1.64 -1.23
C PHE A 166 -12.20 1.30 -2.71
N TRP A 167 -11.38 0.43 -3.33
CA TRP A 167 -11.57 -0.01 -4.70
C TRP A 167 -12.95 -0.62 -4.92
N THR A 168 -13.40 -1.46 -4.00
CA THR A 168 -14.71 -2.09 -4.02
C THR A 168 -15.83 -1.06 -3.87
N SER A 169 -15.71 -0.15 -2.90
CA SER A 169 -16.69 0.92 -2.66
C SER A 169 -16.88 1.83 -3.88
N ILE A 170 -15.79 2.24 -4.53
CA ILE A 170 -15.84 3.02 -5.77
C ILE A 170 -16.46 2.21 -6.92
N SER A 171 -16.13 0.93 -7.04
CA SER A 171 -16.68 0.05 -8.08
C SER A 171 -18.17 -0.15 -7.92
N LEU A 172 -18.66 -0.42 -6.71
CA LEU A 172 -20.08 -0.53 -6.39
C LEU A 172 -20.81 0.80 -6.56
N GLY A 173 -20.18 1.90 -6.21
CA GLY A 173 -20.74 3.24 -6.37
C GLY A 173 -21.04 3.61 -7.81
N HIS A 174 -20.16 3.22 -8.74
CA HIS A 174 -20.17 3.75 -10.12
C HIS A 174 -20.41 2.74 -11.23
N LEU A 175 -20.19 1.43 -11.00
CA LEU A 175 -20.17 0.46 -12.10
C LEU A 175 -21.28 -0.60 -12.04
N PHE A 176 -21.60 -1.11 -10.84
CA PHE A 176 -22.58 -2.18 -10.66
C PHE A 176 -23.13 -2.19 -9.24
N LYS A 177 -24.16 -3.01 -8.99
CA LYS A 177 -24.73 -3.27 -7.68
C LYS A 177 -24.81 -4.77 -7.45
N LEU A 178 -24.75 -5.19 -6.20
CA LEU A 178 -24.92 -6.57 -5.74
C LEU A 178 -25.99 -6.64 -4.64
N SER A 179 -26.31 -7.84 -4.17
CA SER A 179 -27.07 -8.04 -2.94
C SER A 179 -26.20 -7.66 -1.73
N GLU A 180 -26.81 -7.35 -0.58
CA GLU A 180 -26.03 -7.01 0.65
C GLU A 180 -25.10 -8.16 1.06
N GLU A 181 -25.53 -9.42 0.91
CA GLU A 181 -24.73 -10.61 1.21
C GLU A 181 -23.51 -10.70 0.27
N ASP A 182 -23.69 -10.50 -1.03
CA ASP A 182 -22.62 -10.52 -2.01
C ASP A 182 -21.68 -9.31 -1.84
N GLU A 183 -22.19 -8.14 -1.47
CA GLU A 183 -21.35 -6.97 -1.18
C GLU A 183 -20.43 -7.24 0.01
N SER A 184 -20.96 -7.78 1.12
CA SER A 184 -20.14 -8.14 2.30
C SER A 184 -19.03 -9.11 1.92
N LYS A 185 -19.38 -10.17 1.19
CA LYS A 185 -18.40 -11.15 0.72
C LYS A 185 -17.36 -10.52 -0.21
N LEU A 186 -17.76 -9.61 -1.09
CA LEU A 186 -16.86 -8.92 -2.00
C LEU A 186 -15.86 -8.05 -1.24
N TYR A 187 -16.29 -7.35 -0.16
CA TYR A 187 -15.41 -6.59 0.71
C TYR A 187 -14.38 -7.48 1.44
N ASP A 188 -14.81 -8.61 2.00
CA ASP A 188 -13.91 -9.54 2.67
C ASP A 188 -12.82 -10.06 1.72
N LEU A 189 -13.19 -10.42 0.49
CA LEU A 189 -12.24 -10.85 -0.54
C LEU A 189 -11.30 -9.70 -0.96
N ALA A 190 -11.80 -8.47 -1.04
CA ALA A 190 -11.03 -7.30 -1.39
C ALA A 190 -9.95 -6.96 -0.36
N VAL A 191 -10.28 -7.04 0.93
CA VAL A 191 -9.33 -6.86 2.03
C VAL A 191 -8.21 -7.89 1.94
N ARG A 192 -8.56 -9.17 1.77
CA ARG A 192 -7.58 -10.24 1.63
C ARG A 192 -6.72 -10.07 0.38
N PHE A 193 -7.30 -9.63 -0.73
CA PHE A 193 -6.54 -9.29 -1.94
C PHE A 193 -5.51 -8.19 -1.68
N GLY A 194 -5.90 -7.09 -1.04
CA GLY A 194 -4.97 -6.04 -0.65
C GLY A 194 -3.84 -6.56 0.24
N LYS A 195 -4.18 -7.30 1.31
CA LYS A 195 -3.20 -7.93 2.21
C LYS A 195 -2.22 -8.84 1.46
N ALA A 196 -2.69 -9.64 0.48
CA ALA A 196 -1.80 -10.49 -0.33
C ALA A 196 -0.71 -9.68 -1.03
N LEU A 197 -1.08 -8.54 -1.64
CA LEU A 197 -0.11 -7.70 -2.35
C LEU A 197 0.92 -7.09 -1.39
N GLN A 198 0.50 -6.69 -0.19
CA GLN A 198 1.43 -6.16 0.81
C GLN A 198 2.34 -7.25 1.39
N MET A 199 1.80 -8.43 1.68
CA MET A 199 2.61 -9.56 2.16
C MET A 199 3.68 -9.96 1.14
N ILE A 200 3.38 -9.90 -0.16
CA ILE A 200 4.37 -10.15 -1.22
C ILE A 200 5.50 -9.12 -1.16
N ASN A 201 5.17 -7.84 -0.95
CA ASN A 201 6.19 -6.80 -0.80
C ASN A 201 7.05 -7.07 0.44
N ILE A 202 6.44 -7.33 1.60
CA ILE A 202 7.17 -7.61 2.85
C ILE A 202 8.11 -8.82 2.68
N LEU A 203 7.64 -9.91 2.09
CA LEU A 203 8.46 -11.12 1.92
C LEU A 203 9.58 -10.94 0.88
N ARG A 204 9.35 -10.13 -0.15
CA ARG A 204 10.35 -9.81 -1.17
C ARG A 204 11.44 -8.89 -0.65
N ASP A 205 11.04 -7.90 0.14
CA ASP A 205 11.89 -6.78 0.54
C ASP A 205 12.59 -7.00 1.91
N ILE A 206 12.54 -8.24 2.46
CA ILE A 206 13.22 -8.63 3.71
C ILE A 206 14.69 -8.15 3.74
N PRO A 207 15.53 -8.34 2.70
CA PRO A 207 16.92 -7.91 2.77
C PRO A 207 17.08 -6.39 2.89
N GLU A 208 16.25 -5.62 2.19
CA GLU A 208 16.25 -4.18 2.21
C GLU A 208 15.76 -3.64 3.56
N ASP A 209 14.70 -4.23 4.11
CA ASP A 209 14.15 -3.86 5.42
C ASP A 209 15.14 -4.16 6.54
N LEU A 210 15.77 -5.33 6.54
CA LEU A 210 16.81 -5.69 7.50
C LEU A 210 18.03 -4.76 7.43
N ALA A 211 18.42 -4.30 6.25
CA ALA A 211 19.50 -3.32 6.10
C ALA A 211 19.17 -1.98 6.77
N MET A 212 17.88 -1.66 6.94
CA MET A 212 17.39 -0.50 7.70
C MET A 212 17.11 -0.80 9.19
N GLY A 213 17.37 -2.03 9.64
CA GLY A 213 17.08 -2.49 10.99
C GLY A 213 15.61 -2.86 11.23
N ARG A 214 14.80 -3.00 10.17
CA ARG A 214 13.37 -3.32 10.26
C ARG A 214 13.15 -4.80 9.95
N CYS A 215 12.45 -5.52 10.83
CA CYS A 215 12.07 -6.91 10.61
C CYS A 215 10.56 -7.07 10.74
N TYR A 216 9.87 -7.25 9.62
CA TYR A 216 8.42 -7.49 9.60
C TYR A 216 8.05 -8.94 9.97
N ILE A 217 9.04 -9.83 10.11
CA ILE A 217 8.78 -11.17 10.67
C ILE A 217 8.75 -11.04 12.19
N PRO A 218 7.67 -11.46 12.86
CA PRO A 218 7.55 -11.32 14.32
C PRO A 218 8.63 -12.08 15.08
N ALA A 219 9.17 -11.46 16.15
CA ALA A 219 10.21 -12.09 16.99
C ALA A 219 9.80 -13.46 17.58
N PRO A 220 8.54 -13.64 18.07
CA PRO A 220 8.11 -14.96 18.53
C PRO A 220 8.13 -16.03 17.43
N ALA A 221 7.77 -15.66 16.20
CA ALA A 221 7.79 -16.57 15.06
C ALA A 221 9.23 -16.99 14.69
N LEU A 222 10.20 -16.07 14.74
CA LEU A 222 11.61 -16.38 14.57
C LEU A 222 12.13 -17.31 15.67
N SER A 223 11.71 -17.08 16.91
CA SER A 223 12.09 -17.93 18.04
C SER A 223 11.59 -19.38 17.93
N GLU A 224 10.49 -19.65 17.19
CA GLU A 224 10.01 -21.00 16.91
C GLU A 224 11.00 -21.84 16.07
N VAL A 225 11.88 -21.18 15.35
CA VAL A 225 12.93 -21.80 14.52
C VAL A 225 14.35 -21.51 15.04
N ASP A 226 14.45 -21.14 16.32
CA ASP A 226 15.69 -20.83 17.02
C ASP A 226 16.50 -19.69 16.37
N LEU A 227 15.81 -18.68 15.80
CA LEU A 227 16.41 -17.49 15.18
C LEU A 227 15.98 -16.21 15.91
N ILE A 228 16.82 -15.19 15.77
CA ILE A 228 16.52 -13.80 16.10
C ILE A 228 16.60 -12.95 14.82
N PRO A 229 16.07 -11.69 14.79
CA PRO A 229 16.08 -10.87 13.59
C PRO A 229 17.47 -10.69 12.94
N GLU A 230 18.51 -10.55 13.73
CA GLU A 230 19.89 -10.38 13.28
C GLU A 230 20.44 -11.60 12.53
N ASP A 231 19.96 -12.80 12.85
CA ASP A 231 20.37 -14.05 12.21
C ASP A 231 19.95 -14.10 10.73
N LEU A 232 18.93 -13.33 10.34
CA LEU A 232 18.47 -13.26 8.96
C LEU A 232 19.45 -12.52 8.04
N LEU A 233 20.42 -11.79 8.59
CA LEU A 233 21.53 -11.18 7.83
C LEU A 233 22.58 -12.19 7.41
N ASP A 234 22.63 -13.35 8.07
CA ASP A 234 23.58 -14.43 7.74
C ASP A 234 22.86 -15.50 6.89
N HIS A 235 23.23 -15.54 5.62
CA HIS A 235 22.70 -16.51 4.65
C HIS A 235 22.93 -17.98 5.05
N THR A 236 23.82 -18.29 6.00
CA THR A 236 24.00 -19.65 6.52
C THR A 236 22.80 -20.14 7.31
N ASN A 237 21.95 -19.23 7.82
CA ASN A 237 20.73 -19.53 8.56
C ASN A 237 19.52 -19.80 7.67
N ILE A 238 19.67 -19.74 6.34
CA ILE A 238 18.55 -19.86 5.40
C ILE A 238 17.78 -21.17 5.53
N GLU A 239 18.47 -22.29 5.82
CA GLU A 239 17.84 -23.59 6.01
C GLU A 239 16.98 -23.64 7.28
N SER A 240 17.40 -22.93 8.34
CA SER A 240 16.61 -22.78 9.57
C SER A 240 15.42 -21.86 9.37
N PHE A 241 15.57 -20.81 8.57
CA PHE A 241 14.51 -19.84 8.26
C PHE A 241 13.48 -20.38 7.28
N ARG A 242 13.85 -21.27 6.36
CA ARG A 242 13.01 -21.80 5.28
C ARG A 242 11.60 -22.27 5.73
N PRO A 243 11.43 -23.05 6.82
CA PRO A 243 10.09 -23.49 7.25
C PRO A 243 9.18 -22.31 7.63
N LEU A 244 9.73 -21.31 8.32
CA LEU A 244 9.00 -20.11 8.73
C LEU A 244 8.63 -19.24 7.52
N TYR A 245 9.57 -19.02 6.61
CA TYR A 245 9.33 -18.30 5.38
C TYR A 245 8.25 -18.98 4.52
N SER A 246 8.30 -20.32 4.40
CA SER A 246 7.28 -21.09 3.68
C SER A 246 5.89 -20.91 4.30
N ARG A 247 5.77 -20.85 5.63
CA ARG A 247 4.51 -20.57 6.32
C ARG A 247 3.91 -19.21 5.90
N TYR A 248 4.73 -18.16 5.80
CA TYR A 248 4.26 -16.85 5.35
C TYR A 248 3.97 -16.81 3.85
N LEU A 249 4.69 -17.56 3.03
CA LEU A 249 4.35 -17.74 1.62
C LEU A 249 3.00 -18.44 1.45
N ASP A 250 2.71 -19.49 2.24
CA ASP A 250 1.44 -20.20 2.21
C ASP A 250 0.28 -19.28 2.64
N LEU A 251 0.47 -18.50 3.71
CA LEU A 251 -0.50 -17.48 4.14
C LEU A 251 -0.75 -16.44 3.03
N THR A 252 0.30 -16.00 2.37
CA THR A 252 0.21 -15.04 1.27
C THR A 252 -0.53 -15.63 0.08
N ALA A 253 -0.26 -16.91 -0.26
CA ALA A 253 -0.96 -17.63 -1.32
C ALA A 253 -2.44 -17.80 -1.01
N ASP A 254 -2.82 -18.11 0.23
CA ASP A 254 -4.21 -18.21 0.69
C ASP A 254 -4.95 -16.86 0.58
N HIS A 255 -4.28 -15.77 0.92
CA HIS A 255 -4.80 -14.42 0.65
C HIS A 255 -4.92 -14.14 -0.86
N LEU A 256 -3.97 -14.58 -1.68
CA LEU A 256 -3.99 -14.35 -3.12
C LEU A 256 -5.08 -15.16 -3.84
N GLU A 257 -5.45 -16.34 -3.32
CA GLU A 257 -6.62 -17.08 -3.82
C GLU A 257 -7.91 -16.26 -3.67
N SER A 258 -8.01 -15.45 -2.61
CA SER A 258 -9.15 -14.54 -2.43
C SER A 258 -9.24 -13.48 -3.53
N ALA A 259 -8.11 -13.10 -4.15
CA ALA A 259 -8.11 -12.20 -5.30
C ALA A 259 -8.77 -12.82 -6.53
N ILE A 260 -8.61 -14.13 -6.74
CA ILE A 260 -9.33 -14.85 -7.81
C ILE A 260 -10.82 -14.85 -7.51
N GLY A 261 -11.22 -15.21 -6.26
CA GLY A 261 -12.61 -15.16 -5.83
C GLY A 261 -13.23 -13.76 -6.00
N TYR A 262 -12.48 -12.71 -5.68
CA TYR A 262 -12.91 -11.32 -5.91
C TYR A 262 -13.21 -11.07 -7.40
N ILE A 263 -12.29 -11.44 -8.30
CA ILE A 263 -12.44 -11.25 -9.75
C ILE A 263 -13.63 -12.08 -10.29
N GLU A 264 -13.86 -13.28 -9.77
CA GLU A 264 -14.96 -14.13 -10.17
C GLU A 264 -16.32 -13.53 -9.80
N MET A 265 -16.44 -12.87 -8.65
CA MET A 265 -17.65 -12.18 -8.23
C MET A 265 -17.95 -10.91 -9.02
N LEU A 266 -16.96 -10.30 -9.69
CA LEU A 266 -17.19 -9.13 -10.53
C LEU A 266 -18.06 -9.50 -11.74
N PRO A 267 -19.10 -8.72 -12.09
CA PRO A 267 -19.96 -8.99 -13.23
C PRO A 267 -19.13 -9.12 -14.55
N HIS A 268 -19.48 -10.10 -15.37
CA HIS A 268 -18.78 -10.32 -16.65
C HIS A 268 -18.81 -9.10 -17.57
N SER A 269 -19.85 -8.26 -17.49
CA SER A 269 -19.93 -6.99 -18.21
C SER A 269 -18.85 -5.98 -17.83
N GLN A 270 -18.23 -6.14 -16.65
CA GLN A 270 -17.16 -5.29 -16.15
C GLN A 270 -15.76 -5.84 -16.54
N PHE A 271 -15.60 -6.28 -17.79
CA PHE A 271 -14.38 -6.93 -18.28
C PHE A 271 -13.11 -6.07 -18.11
N ARG A 272 -13.23 -4.73 -18.18
CA ARG A 272 -12.11 -3.82 -17.97
C ARG A 272 -11.67 -3.82 -16.52
N LEU A 273 -12.60 -3.76 -15.57
CA LEU A 273 -12.33 -3.86 -14.14
C LEU A 273 -11.68 -5.21 -13.80
N ARG A 274 -12.27 -6.32 -14.30
CA ARG A 274 -11.70 -7.66 -14.14
C ARG A 274 -10.27 -7.75 -14.66
N GLY A 275 -9.99 -7.17 -15.83
CA GLY A 275 -8.65 -7.11 -16.41
C GLY A 275 -7.67 -6.27 -15.59
N ALA A 276 -8.12 -5.15 -15.02
CA ALA A 276 -7.31 -4.31 -14.14
C ALA A 276 -6.91 -5.04 -12.85
N CYS A 277 -7.84 -5.80 -12.25
CA CYS A 277 -7.58 -6.63 -11.06
C CYS A 277 -6.69 -7.84 -11.37
N MET A 278 -6.79 -8.43 -12.57
CA MET A 278 -5.99 -9.61 -12.94
C MET A 278 -4.50 -9.31 -13.10
N LEU A 279 -4.13 -8.10 -13.53
CA LEU A 279 -2.72 -7.75 -13.76
C LEU A 279 -1.85 -7.87 -12.50
N PRO A 280 -2.19 -7.26 -11.35
CA PRO A 280 -1.40 -7.43 -10.13
C PRO A 280 -1.40 -8.89 -9.63
N VAL A 281 -2.48 -9.65 -9.83
CA VAL A 281 -2.55 -11.06 -9.45
C VAL A 281 -1.54 -11.90 -10.23
N LEU A 282 -1.43 -11.69 -11.55
CA LEU A 282 -0.45 -12.42 -12.37
C LEU A 282 1.00 -12.09 -11.97
N ILE A 283 1.28 -10.82 -11.65
CA ILE A 283 2.60 -10.41 -11.16
C ILE A 283 2.86 -11.06 -9.79
N ALA A 284 1.87 -11.05 -8.90
CA ALA A 284 1.94 -11.62 -7.57
C ALA A 284 2.26 -13.12 -7.59
N TYR A 285 1.52 -13.91 -8.36
CA TYR A 285 1.82 -15.36 -8.53
C TYR A 285 3.23 -15.59 -9.06
N ARG A 286 3.66 -14.79 -10.05
CA ARG A 286 5.02 -14.92 -10.58
C ARG A 286 6.08 -14.58 -9.55
N THR A 287 5.83 -13.61 -8.68
CA THR A 287 6.74 -13.23 -7.60
C THR A 287 6.83 -14.35 -6.56
N LEU A 288 5.68 -14.93 -6.14
CA LEU A 288 5.65 -16.07 -5.23
C LEU A 288 6.41 -17.29 -5.78
N ASP A 289 6.20 -17.63 -7.06
CA ASP A 289 6.93 -18.74 -7.71
C ASP A 289 8.46 -18.51 -7.65
N LEU A 290 8.92 -17.28 -7.91
CA LEU A 290 10.34 -16.95 -7.84
C LEU A 290 10.87 -17.01 -6.42
N SER A 291 10.10 -16.56 -5.43
CA SER A 291 10.47 -16.63 -4.01
C SER A 291 10.65 -18.08 -3.54
N LEU A 292 9.77 -19.00 -3.97
CA LEU A 292 9.89 -20.42 -3.67
C LEU A 292 11.13 -21.08 -4.29
N ILE A 293 11.60 -20.60 -5.44
CA ILE A 293 12.75 -21.18 -6.16
C ILE A 293 14.09 -20.66 -5.61
N HIS A 294 14.14 -19.39 -5.15
CA HIS A 294 15.39 -18.70 -4.82
C HIS A 294 15.75 -18.68 -3.32
N ILE A 295 14.92 -19.28 -2.48
CA ILE A 295 15.23 -19.60 -1.08
C ILE A 295 15.66 -21.08 -0.97
#